data_3342df840e914a43bc34d3e8ceb567a3
#
_entry.id   3342df840e914a43bc34d3e8ceb567a3
#
_cell.length_a   1.000
_cell.length_b   1.000
_cell.length_c   1.000
_cell.angle_alpha   90.00
_cell.angle_beta   90.00
_cell.angle_gamma   90.00
#
_symmetry.space_group_name_H-M   'P 1'
#
loop_
_entity.id
_entity.type
_entity.pdbx_description
1 polymer ?
#
loop_
_entity_poly.entity_id
_entity_poly.type
_entity_poly.pdbx_seq_one_letter_code
_entity_poly.pdbx_strand_id
1 'polypeptide(L)'
;MERRRLAKKFFLLAGVVSVLVLCVYLAWFYHAQSIENDRRALAEARVLSAEIGAAWDYIDAVQPQINRATGETSGIYCAVAAKDIAKRFSAGSAYSIRYIRGNPRNTEDAPDDFERKALSSFEEGVVEEYYGLEHQGDSSVFRYVGLLEIEDGCLPCHGDPAGEKDITGYAKEGMAEGDVAGACPLLCPWIPSLPTRRPIWSAR
;
A
#
# COMPACT_ATOMS: atom_id res chain seq x y z
N MET A 1 5.93 -62.80 27.54
CA MET A 1 6.43 -61.44 27.93
C MET A 1 6.97 -60.66 26.72
N GLU A 2 7.61 -61.28 25.81
CA GLU A 2 8.25 -60.63 24.62
C GLU A 2 7.27 -59.97 23.67
N ARG A 3 6.17 -60.61 23.31
CA ARG A 3 5.11 -60.03 22.44
C ARG A 3 4.53 -58.70 22.95
N ARG A 4 4.35 -58.55 24.26
CA ARG A 4 3.84 -57.32 24.87
C ARG A 4 4.89 -56.18 24.80
N ARG A 5 6.18 -56.52 24.88
CA ARG A 5 7.27 -55.50 24.75
C ARG A 5 7.40 -55.07 23.29
N LEU A 6 7.26 -55.98 22.33
CA LEU A 6 7.28 -55.66 20.90
C LEU A 6 6.09 -54.76 20.50
N ALA A 7 4.89 -55.10 20.95
CA ALA A 7 3.69 -54.28 20.72
C ALA A 7 3.83 -52.88 21.28
N LYS A 8 4.37 -52.72 22.52
CA LYS A 8 4.62 -51.39 23.10
C LYS A 8 5.60 -50.57 22.28
N LYS A 9 6.72 -51.14 21.82
CA LYS A 9 7.70 -50.49 20.94
C LYS A 9 7.08 -50.05 19.62
N PHE A 10 6.26 -50.93 19.01
CA PHE A 10 5.57 -50.64 17.77
C PHE A 10 4.60 -49.44 17.92
N PHE A 11 3.75 -49.46 18.96
CA PHE A 11 2.81 -48.33 19.21
C PHE A 11 3.54 -47.05 19.55
N LEU A 12 4.66 -47.12 20.27
CA LEU A 12 5.47 -45.95 20.59
C LEU A 12 6.12 -45.37 19.32
N LEU A 13 6.67 -46.20 18.46
CA LEU A 13 7.27 -45.81 17.19
C LEU A 13 6.19 -45.23 16.27
N ALA A 14 5.05 -45.88 16.14
CA ALA A 14 3.91 -45.38 15.34
C ALA A 14 3.42 -44.03 15.86
N GLY A 15 3.32 -43.85 17.18
CA GLY A 15 2.98 -42.56 17.79
C GLY A 15 3.98 -41.48 17.47
N VAL A 16 5.28 -41.74 17.59
CA VAL A 16 6.33 -40.76 17.25
C VAL A 16 6.27 -40.37 15.78
N VAL A 17 6.12 -41.36 14.88
CA VAL A 17 6.00 -41.11 13.43
C VAL A 17 4.76 -40.26 13.14
N SER A 18 3.61 -40.58 13.75
CA SER A 18 2.39 -39.79 13.57
C SER A 18 2.54 -38.33 14.02
N VAL A 19 3.19 -38.09 15.16
CA VAL A 19 3.47 -36.74 15.66
C VAL A 19 4.40 -36.00 14.71
N LEU A 20 5.46 -36.64 14.23
CA LEU A 20 6.38 -36.01 13.26
C LEU A 20 5.65 -35.63 11.96
N VAL A 21 4.83 -36.53 11.41
CA VAL A 21 4.04 -36.26 10.21
C VAL A 21 3.09 -35.09 10.45
N LEU A 22 2.43 -35.05 11.60
CA LEU A 22 1.54 -33.93 11.98
C LEU A 22 2.30 -32.61 12.09
N CYS A 23 3.47 -32.59 12.73
CA CYS A 23 4.31 -31.41 12.83
C CYS A 23 4.75 -30.89 11.45
N VAL A 24 5.19 -31.77 10.57
CA VAL A 24 5.56 -31.41 9.19
C VAL A 24 4.36 -30.85 8.42
N TYR A 25 3.20 -31.50 8.55
CA TYR A 25 1.97 -31.03 7.92
C TYR A 25 1.55 -29.65 8.43
N LEU A 26 1.57 -29.41 9.74
CA LEU A 26 1.23 -28.12 10.32
C LEU A 26 2.21 -27.02 9.90
N ALA A 27 3.51 -27.32 9.87
CA ALA A 27 4.52 -26.38 9.41
C ALA A 27 4.32 -26.01 7.93
N TRP A 28 4.07 -26.99 7.08
CA TRP A 28 3.76 -26.78 5.67
C TRP A 28 2.47 -26.00 5.48
N PHE A 29 1.41 -26.34 6.22
CA PHE A 29 0.13 -25.65 6.18
C PHE A 29 0.29 -24.19 6.58
N TYR A 30 1.00 -23.92 7.69
CA TYR A 30 1.27 -22.55 8.14
C TYR A 30 2.04 -21.72 7.10
N HIS A 31 3.07 -22.33 6.51
CA HIS A 31 3.85 -21.67 5.46
C HIS A 31 3.02 -21.38 4.19
N ALA A 32 2.23 -22.35 3.73
CA ALA A 32 1.34 -22.14 2.59
C ALA A 32 0.29 -21.05 2.84
N GLN A 33 -0.24 -20.99 4.06
CA GLN A 33 -1.19 -19.95 4.48
C GLN A 33 -0.54 -18.57 4.50
N SER A 34 0.70 -18.45 4.98
CA SER A 34 1.42 -17.17 4.99
C SER A 34 1.59 -16.61 3.57
N ILE A 35 2.03 -17.44 2.62
CA ILE A 35 2.20 -17.03 1.22
C ILE A 35 0.86 -16.57 0.61
N GLU A 36 -0.22 -17.28 0.89
CA GLU A 36 -1.55 -16.92 0.38
C GLU A 36 -2.05 -15.61 0.97
N ASN A 37 -1.77 -15.34 2.25
CA ASN A 37 -2.13 -14.07 2.89
C ASN A 37 -1.38 -12.89 2.27
N ASP A 38 -0.07 -13.05 2.01
CA ASP A 38 0.73 -12.00 1.38
C ASP A 38 0.22 -11.70 -0.04
N ARG A 39 -0.15 -12.74 -0.80
CA ARG A 39 -0.74 -12.59 -2.13
C ARG A 39 -2.08 -11.84 -2.10
N ARG A 40 -2.92 -12.15 -1.11
CA ARG A 40 -4.22 -11.47 -0.93
C ARG A 40 -4.02 -10.02 -0.52
N ALA A 41 -3.12 -9.75 0.42
CA ALA A 41 -2.81 -8.39 0.84
C ALA A 41 -2.29 -7.55 -0.32
N LEU A 42 -1.42 -8.12 -1.16
CA LEU A 42 -0.92 -7.46 -2.36
C LEU A 42 -2.03 -7.20 -3.39
N ALA A 43 -2.89 -8.19 -3.64
CA ALA A 43 -4.00 -8.03 -4.58
C ALA A 43 -4.98 -6.95 -4.10
N GLU A 44 -5.29 -6.91 -2.81
CA GLU A 44 -6.14 -5.90 -2.18
C GLU A 44 -5.51 -4.51 -2.26
N ALA A 45 -4.21 -4.38 -1.99
CA ALA A 45 -3.47 -3.13 -2.10
C ALA A 45 -3.47 -2.59 -3.54
N ARG A 46 -3.26 -3.45 -4.53
CA ARG A 46 -3.32 -3.07 -5.95
C ARG A 46 -4.71 -2.59 -6.37
N VAL A 47 -5.77 -3.25 -5.91
CA VAL A 47 -7.16 -2.82 -6.21
C VAL A 47 -7.44 -1.45 -5.58
N LEU A 48 -7.04 -1.22 -4.32
CA LEU A 48 -7.19 0.08 -3.66
C LEU A 48 -6.35 1.16 -4.34
N SER A 49 -5.12 0.85 -4.75
CA SER A 49 -4.26 1.79 -5.48
C SER A 49 -4.88 2.18 -6.82
N ALA A 50 -5.42 1.22 -7.57
CA ALA A 50 -6.11 1.48 -8.84
C ALA A 50 -7.37 2.33 -8.67
N GLU A 51 -8.18 2.08 -7.62
CA GLU A 51 -9.38 2.88 -7.33
C GLU A 51 -9.02 4.32 -6.97
N ILE A 52 -7.94 4.50 -6.21
CA ILE A 52 -7.43 5.84 -5.85
C ILE A 52 -6.90 6.56 -7.10
N GLY A 53 -6.18 5.85 -7.98
CA GLY A 53 -5.73 6.36 -9.27
C GLY A 53 -6.89 6.84 -10.12
N ALA A 54 -7.93 6.02 -10.29
CA ALA A 54 -9.12 6.39 -11.04
C ALA A 54 -9.85 7.62 -10.46
N ALA A 55 -9.88 7.76 -9.13
CA ALA A 55 -10.43 8.95 -8.48
C ALA A 55 -9.56 10.19 -8.74
N TRP A 56 -8.24 10.03 -8.76
CA TRP A 56 -7.29 11.10 -9.11
C TRP A 56 -7.51 11.55 -10.56
N ASP A 57 -7.53 10.63 -11.52
CA ASP A 57 -7.73 10.90 -12.94
C ASP A 57 -9.04 11.64 -13.19
N TYR A 58 -10.12 11.23 -12.50
CA TYR A 58 -11.40 11.92 -12.60
C TYR A 58 -11.32 13.36 -12.11
N ILE A 59 -10.66 13.61 -10.96
CA ILE A 59 -10.51 14.96 -10.40
C ILE A 59 -9.66 15.80 -11.35
N ASP A 60 -8.59 15.27 -11.90
CA ASP A 60 -7.74 15.98 -12.85
C ASP A 60 -8.52 16.38 -14.10
N ALA A 61 -9.29 15.48 -14.66
CA ALA A 61 -10.12 15.72 -15.84
C ALA A 61 -11.19 16.80 -15.64
N VAL A 62 -11.79 16.91 -14.45
CA VAL A 62 -12.86 17.89 -14.14
C VAL A 62 -12.36 19.19 -13.52
N GLN A 63 -11.16 19.19 -12.95
CA GLN A 63 -10.53 20.32 -12.28
C GLN A 63 -10.56 21.62 -13.10
N PRO A 64 -10.22 21.63 -14.42
CA PRO A 64 -10.24 22.88 -15.20
C PRO A 64 -11.65 23.47 -15.37
N GLN A 65 -12.69 22.63 -15.36
CA GLN A 65 -14.08 23.06 -15.48
C GLN A 65 -14.59 23.68 -14.18
N ILE A 66 -14.28 23.05 -13.04
CA ILE A 66 -14.66 23.52 -11.71
C ILE A 66 -13.93 24.85 -11.42
N ASN A 67 -12.64 24.94 -11.68
CA ASN A 67 -11.84 26.12 -11.40
C ASN A 67 -12.26 27.32 -12.23
N ARG A 68 -12.66 27.13 -13.50
CA ARG A 68 -13.25 28.19 -14.31
C ARG A 68 -14.58 28.70 -13.75
N ALA A 69 -15.39 27.85 -13.16
CA ALA A 69 -16.69 28.20 -12.63
C ALA A 69 -16.61 28.95 -11.27
N THR A 70 -15.60 28.62 -10.45
CA THR A 70 -15.45 29.12 -9.07
C THR A 70 -14.43 30.26 -8.93
N GLY A 71 -13.62 30.53 -9.95
CA GLY A 71 -12.46 31.43 -9.91
C GLY A 71 -11.21 30.70 -9.35
N GLU A 72 -10.05 31.14 -9.82
CA GLU A 72 -8.75 30.46 -9.60
C GLU A 72 -8.35 30.30 -8.12
N THR A 73 -8.83 31.16 -7.23
CA THR A 73 -8.49 31.16 -5.79
C THR A 73 -9.33 30.19 -4.95
N SER A 74 -10.39 29.63 -5.52
CA SER A 74 -11.32 28.73 -4.82
C SER A 74 -11.39 27.36 -5.48
N GLY A 75 -10.43 27.03 -6.34
CA GLY A 75 -10.44 25.85 -7.17
C GLY A 75 -10.14 24.55 -6.42
N ILE A 76 -10.52 23.46 -7.06
CA ILE A 76 -10.11 22.10 -6.65
C ILE A 76 -8.82 21.76 -7.38
N TYR A 77 -7.83 21.23 -6.65
CA TYR A 77 -6.57 20.74 -7.19
C TYR A 77 -6.47 19.25 -6.90
N CYS A 78 -6.10 18.45 -7.90
CA CYS A 78 -6.07 16.98 -7.82
C CYS A 78 -5.31 16.49 -6.59
N ALA A 79 -4.10 16.98 -6.34
CA ALA A 79 -3.29 16.59 -5.20
C ALA A 79 -3.94 16.93 -3.84
N VAL A 80 -4.61 18.08 -3.72
CA VAL A 80 -5.29 18.49 -2.49
C VAL A 80 -6.53 17.64 -2.25
N ALA A 81 -7.33 17.43 -3.29
CA ALA A 81 -8.54 16.63 -3.21
C ALA A 81 -8.23 15.16 -2.91
N ALA A 82 -7.22 14.57 -3.59
CA ALA A 82 -6.80 13.21 -3.36
C ALA A 82 -6.31 12.98 -1.92
N LYS A 83 -5.54 13.91 -1.35
CA LYS A 83 -5.10 13.86 0.05
C LYS A 83 -6.27 13.91 1.04
N ASP A 84 -7.26 14.77 0.79
CA ASP A 84 -8.44 14.88 1.66
C ASP A 84 -9.31 13.60 1.58
N ILE A 85 -9.48 13.03 0.39
CA ILE A 85 -10.15 11.75 0.19
C ILE A 85 -9.42 10.64 0.94
N ALA A 86 -8.10 10.54 0.79
CA ALA A 86 -7.27 9.55 1.46
C ALA A 86 -7.36 9.65 2.99
N LYS A 87 -7.32 10.89 3.52
CA LYS A 87 -7.48 11.16 4.95
C LYS A 87 -8.85 10.73 5.49
N ARG A 88 -9.93 11.04 4.76
CA ARG A 88 -11.30 10.64 5.14
C ARG A 88 -11.48 9.13 5.09
N PHE A 89 -10.95 8.49 4.05
CA PHE A 89 -10.98 7.04 3.92
C PHE A 89 -10.23 6.37 5.07
N SER A 90 -9.01 6.82 5.36
CA SER A 90 -8.19 6.29 6.46
C SER A 90 -8.83 6.46 7.83
N ALA A 91 -9.54 7.57 8.06
CA ALA A 91 -10.26 7.80 9.30
C ALA A 91 -11.47 6.86 9.50
N GLY A 92 -12.06 6.36 8.41
CA GLY A 92 -13.24 5.48 8.44
C GLY A 92 -12.94 3.99 8.22
N SER A 93 -11.67 3.61 8.03
CA SER A 93 -11.27 2.25 7.70
C SER A 93 -10.09 1.76 8.53
N ALA A 94 -9.75 0.48 8.38
CA ALA A 94 -8.54 -0.10 8.97
C ALA A 94 -7.29 0.10 8.08
N TYR A 95 -7.47 0.72 6.93
CA TYR A 95 -6.40 1.03 5.97
C TYR A 95 -5.93 2.46 6.19
N SER A 96 -4.65 2.71 5.94
CA SER A 96 -4.10 4.05 5.90
C SER A 96 -3.55 4.34 4.51
N ILE A 97 -3.94 5.47 3.95
CA ILE A 97 -3.50 5.96 2.65
C ILE A 97 -2.93 7.35 2.84
N ARG A 98 -1.76 7.58 2.25
CA ARG A 98 -1.13 8.89 2.24
C ARG A 98 -0.41 9.13 0.91
N TYR A 99 0.06 10.34 0.70
CA TYR A 99 0.89 10.71 -0.43
C TYR A 99 2.21 11.22 0.10
N ILE A 100 3.30 10.79 -0.51
CA ILE A 100 4.66 11.14 -0.10
C ILE A 100 5.47 11.65 -1.27
N ARG A 101 6.52 12.42 -0.96
CA ARG A 101 7.49 12.90 -1.93
C ARG A 101 8.87 13.02 -1.29
N GLY A 102 9.94 12.81 -2.07
CA GLY A 102 11.31 12.92 -1.59
C GLY A 102 11.67 14.31 -1.07
N ASN A 103 11.19 15.36 -1.75
CA ASN A 103 11.29 16.75 -1.32
C ASN A 103 9.89 17.38 -1.26
N PRO A 104 9.13 17.16 -0.19
CA PRO A 104 7.75 17.57 -0.11
C PRO A 104 7.59 19.05 0.18
N ARG A 105 6.59 19.70 -0.44
CA ARG A 105 6.17 21.07 -0.12
C ARG A 105 5.52 21.17 1.27
N ASN A 106 4.90 20.09 1.74
CA ASN A 106 4.36 19.93 3.09
C ASN A 106 5.19 18.88 3.84
N THR A 107 5.71 19.22 5.01
CA THR A 107 6.53 18.32 5.83
C THR A 107 5.81 17.05 6.27
N GLU A 108 4.46 17.07 6.33
CA GLU A 108 3.66 15.87 6.63
C GLU A 108 3.75 14.80 5.54
N ASP A 109 4.14 15.20 4.31
CA ASP A 109 4.31 14.29 3.17
C ASP A 109 5.73 13.69 3.10
N ALA A 110 6.57 13.94 4.11
CA ALA A 110 7.92 13.37 4.17
C ALA A 110 7.87 11.84 4.31
N PRO A 111 8.69 11.12 3.52
CA PRO A 111 8.73 9.68 3.55
C PRO A 111 9.45 9.14 4.80
N ASP A 112 9.02 7.99 5.30
CA ASP A 112 9.77 7.21 6.28
C ASP A 112 10.86 6.35 5.61
N ASP A 113 11.56 5.49 6.39
CA ASP A 113 12.69 4.69 5.87
C ASP A 113 12.26 3.66 4.82
N PHE A 114 11.07 3.06 4.97
CA PHE A 114 10.53 2.12 3.99
C PHE A 114 10.14 2.84 2.71
N GLU A 115 9.48 3.96 2.84
CA GLU A 115 9.00 4.80 1.75
C GLU A 115 10.15 5.47 0.99
N ARG A 116 11.25 5.86 1.67
CA ARG A 116 12.47 6.35 1.00
C ARG A 116 13.10 5.29 0.11
N LYS A 117 13.12 4.03 0.55
CA LYS A 117 13.63 2.91 -0.27
C LYS A 117 12.75 2.70 -1.50
N ALA A 118 11.42 2.80 -1.33
CA ALA A 118 10.50 2.72 -2.45
C ALA A 118 10.77 3.82 -3.48
N LEU A 119 10.84 5.09 -3.04
CA LEU A 119 11.12 6.23 -3.92
C LEU A 119 12.45 6.08 -4.65
N SER A 120 13.54 5.68 -3.96
CA SER A 120 14.83 5.38 -4.62
C SER A 120 14.71 4.32 -5.71
N SER A 121 13.97 3.23 -5.45
CA SER A 121 13.76 2.16 -6.42
C SER A 121 12.96 2.62 -7.64
N PHE A 122 12.04 3.56 -7.46
CA PHE A 122 11.27 4.19 -8.54
C PHE A 122 12.15 5.14 -9.38
N GLU A 123 12.95 5.97 -8.72
CA GLU A 123 13.90 6.88 -9.39
C GLU A 123 14.97 6.13 -10.21
N GLU A 124 15.35 4.93 -9.75
CA GLU A 124 16.25 4.03 -10.48
C GLU A 124 15.54 3.29 -11.65
N GLY A 125 14.22 3.38 -11.77
CA GLY A 125 13.43 2.69 -12.78
C GLY A 125 13.42 1.16 -12.64
N VAL A 126 13.66 0.66 -11.42
CA VAL A 126 13.75 -0.79 -11.15
C VAL A 126 12.38 -1.43 -11.02
N VAL A 127 11.44 -0.72 -10.39
CA VAL A 127 10.08 -1.19 -10.10
C VAL A 127 9.08 -0.04 -10.16
N GLU A 128 7.80 -0.36 -10.39
CA GLU A 128 6.67 0.58 -10.33
C GLU A 128 5.86 0.45 -9.04
N GLU A 129 6.13 -0.57 -8.25
CA GLU A 129 5.52 -0.81 -6.94
C GLU A 129 6.55 -1.38 -5.98
N TYR A 130 6.42 -1.03 -4.69
CA TYR A 130 7.28 -1.52 -3.62
C TYR A 130 6.41 -1.98 -2.45
N TYR A 131 6.63 -3.19 -1.93
CA TYR A 131 5.80 -3.73 -0.87
C TYR A 131 6.56 -4.67 0.06
N GLY A 132 6.02 -4.88 1.25
CA GLY A 132 6.58 -5.79 2.22
C GLY A 132 5.74 -5.88 3.49
N LEU A 133 6.04 -6.88 4.30
CA LEU A 133 5.46 -7.05 5.62
C LEU A 133 6.34 -6.36 6.66
N GLU A 134 5.77 -5.47 7.44
CA GLU A 134 6.43 -4.81 8.56
C GLU A 134 5.84 -5.30 9.88
N HIS A 135 6.73 -5.67 10.81
CA HIS A 135 6.35 -6.09 12.16
C HIS A 135 6.38 -4.88 13.10
N GLN A 136 5.25 -4.58 13.72
CA GLN A 136 5.10 -3.49 14.68
C GLN A 136 4.69 -4.06 16.05
N GLY A 137 5.69 -4.48 16.84
CA GLY A 137 5.45 -5.17 18.10
C GLY A 137 4.73 -6.50 17.89
N ASP A 138 3.55 -6.69 18.48
CA ASP A 138 2.74 -7.90 18.38
C ASP A 138 1.83 -7.93 17.12
N SER A 139 1.82 -6.88 16.33
CA SER A 139 1.04 -6.78 15.08
C SER A 139 1.93 -6.76 13.86
N SER A 140 1.36 -7.08 12.71
CA SER A 140 2.00 -6.93 11.42
C SER A 140 1.12 -6.11 10.50
N VAL A 141 1.74 -5.29 9.66
CA VAL A 141 1.06 -4.54 8.62
C VAL A 141 1.70 -4.87 7.28
N PHE A 142 0.88 -5.03 6.28
CA PHE A 142 1.36 -5.13 4.91
C PHE A 142 1.45 -3.72 4.34
N ARG A 143 2.67 -3.33 3.96
CA ARG A 143 2.95 -2.03 3.36
C ARG A 143 3.04 -2.17 1.85
N TYR A 144 2.36 -1.30 1.15
CA TYR A 144 2.42 -1.16 -0.30
C TYR A 144 2.68 0.30 -0.65
N VAL A 145 3.50 0.55 -1.64
CA VAL A 145 3.81 1.89 -2.16
C VAL A 145 3.69 1.81 -3.67
N GLY A 146 2.73 2.54 -4.24
CA GLY A 146 2.57 2.70 -5.68
C GLY A 146 3.28 3.95 -6.17
N LEU A 147 3.97 3.86 -7.32
CA LEU A 147 4.59 4.98 -8.00
C LEU A 147 3.52 6.00 -8.44
N LEU A 148 3.87 7.28 -8.34
CA LEU A 148 3.15 8.37 -8.98
C LEU A 148 4.13 9.11 -9.89
N GLU A 149 3.78 9.20 -11.16
CA GLU A 149 4.56 9.91 -12.17
C GLU A 149 3.96 11.28 -12.46
N ILE A 150 4.78 12.17 -13.00
CA ILE A 150 4.31 13.45 -13.55
C ILE A 150 3.59 13.18 -14.86
N GLU A 151 2.35 13.59 -14.93
CA GLU A 151 1.52 13.61 -16.11
C GLU A 151 1.35 15.05 -16.64
N ASP A 152 0.79 15.18 -17.83
CA ASP A 152 0.56 16.50 -18.48
C ASP A 152 -0.23 17.47 -17.57
N GLY A 153 -1.23 16.98 -16.85
CA GLY A 153 -2.02 17.74 -15.86
C GLY A 153 -1.21 18.25 -14.65
N CYS A 154 -0.04 17.71 -14.38
CA CYS A 154 0.84 18.10 -13.28
C CYS A 154 1.77 19.28 -13.65
N LEU A 155 2.10 19.43 -14.94
CA LEU A 155 3.08 20.40 -15.42
C LEU A 155 2.75 21.88 -15.12
N PRO A 156 1.49 22.34 -15.11
CA PRO A 156 1.15 23.69 -14.70
C PRO A 156 1.68 24.08 -13.32
N CYS A 157 1.77 23.13 -12.40
CA CYS A 157 2.26 23.33 -11.04
C CYS A 157 3.70 22.85 -10.80
N HIS A 158 4.16 21.85 -11.55
CA HIS A 158 5.43 21.19 -11.30
C HIS A 158 6.47 21.32 -12.45
N GLY A 159 6.01 21.68 -13.65
CA GLY A 159 6.84 21.78 -14.85
C GLY A 159 7.76 23.01 -14.92
N ASP A 160 8.25 23.26 -16.12
CA ASP A 160 9.09 24.42 -16.40
C ASP A 160 8.29 25.76 -16.44
N PRO A 161 8.96 26.90 -16.21
CA PRO A 161 10.35 27.03 -15.78
C PRO A 161 10.50 26.83 -14.27
N ALA A 162 11.54 26.13 -13.84
CA ALA A 162 11.84 25.92 -12.42
C ALA A 162 11.98 27.27 -11.69
N GLY A 163 11.43 27.33 -10.47
CA GLY A 163 11.46 28.53 -9.62
C GLY A 163 10.36 29.52 -9.89
N GLU A 164 9.63 29.43 -11.00
CA GLU A 164 8.42 30.25 -11.22
C GLU A 164 7.33 29.84 -10.22
N LYS A 165 6.56 30.80 -9.74
CA LYS A 165 5.44 30.50 -8.86
C LYS A 165 4.27 29.91 -9.65
N ASP A 166 3.80 28.78 -9.19
CA ASP A 166 2.57 28.17 -9.69
C ASP A 166 1.31 28.90 -9.16
N ILE A 167 0.14 28.45 -9.58
CA ILE A 167 -1.16 29.01 -9.19
C ILE A 167 -1.43 28.93 -7.68
N THR A 168 -0.75 28.04 -6.96
CA THR A 168 -0.86 27.87 -5.51
C THR A 168 0.18 28.69 -4.74
N GLY A 169 1.09 29.37 -5.45
CA GLY A 169 2.13 30.22 -4.90
C GLY A 169 3.43 29.53 -4.54
N TYR A 170 3.54 28.23 -4.79
CA TYR A 170 4.78 27.46 -4.64
C TYR A 170 5.66 27.59 -5.88
N ALA A 171 6.97 27.46 -5.68
CA ALA A 171 7.91 27.42 -6.80
C ALA A 171 7.79 26.07 -7.53
N LYS A 172 7.70 26.13 -8.86
CA LYS A 172 7.75 24.96 -9.74
C LYS A 172 9.12 24.29 -9.62
N GLU A 173 9.15 22.97 -9.70
CA GLU A 173 10.38 22.20 -9.59
C GLU A 173 11.09 21.99 -10.94
N GLY A 174 10.43 22.26 -12.06
CA GLY A 174 10.95 22.04 -13.42
C GLY A 174 10.93 20.57 -13.80
N MET A 175 9.89 19.85 -13.40
CA MET A 175 9.72 18.43 -13.71
C MET A 175 9.17 18.22 -15.11
N ALA A 176 9.50 17.07 -15.68
CA ALA A 176 9.01 16.62 -16.99
C ALA A 176 8.01 15.46 -16.83
N GLU A 177 7.24 15.21 -17.87
CA GLU A 177 6.36 14.04 -17.94
C GLU A 177 7.17 12.75 -17.78
N GLY A 178 6.68 11.82 -16.95
CA GLY A 178 7.36 10.58 -16.58
C GLY A 178 8.35 10.69 -15.42
N ASP A 179 8.64 11.91 -14.91
CA ASP A 179 9.42 12.04 -13.68
C ASP A 179 8.66 11.50 -12.48
N VAL A 180 9.38 10.99 -11.48
CA VAL A 180 8.79 10.52 -10.22
C VAL A 180 8.20 11.70 -9.45
N ALA A 181 6.89 11.87 -9.51
CA ALA A 181 6.17 12.91 -8.77
C ALA A 181 6.20 12.66 -7.26
N GLY A 182 6.19 11.41 -6.88
CA GLY A 182 6.11 10.93 -5.51
C GLY A 182 5.61 9.49 -5.46
N ALA A 183 4.91 9.15 -4.40
CA ALA A 183 4.30 7.83 -4.26
C ALA A 183 3.05 7.85 -3.37
N CYS A 184 2.24 6.79 -3.48
CA CYS A 184 1.04 6.56 -2.68
C CYS A 184 1.24 5.34 -1.78
N PRO A 185 1.71 5.51 -0.52
CA PRO A 185 1.75 4.45 0.46
C PRO A 185 0.37 4.03 0.93
N LEU A 186 0.16 2.71 0.98
CA LEU A 186 -0.97 2.05 1.62
C LEU A 186 -0.48 1.16 2.76
N LEU A 187 -1.11 1.29 3.92
CA LEU A 187 -0.97 0.35 5.03
C LEU A 187 -2.22 -0.51 5.07
N CYS A 188 -2.06 -1.80 4.82
CA CYS A 188 -3.12 -2.79 4.91
C CYS A 188 -2.97 -3.58 6.21
N PRO A 189 -4.03 -3.74 7.01
CA PRO A 189 -3.95 -4.55 8.21
C PRO A 189 -3.64 -6.00 7.80
N TRP A 190 -2.47 -6.49 8.19
CA TRP A 190 -2.12 -7.89 7.97
C TRP A 190 -2.69 -8.74 9.11
N ILE A 191 -3.61 -9.61 8.76
CA ILE A 191 -4.26 -10.50 9.72
C ILE A 191 -3.79 -11.90 9.40
N PRO A 192 -3.03 -12.55 10.32
CA PRO A 192 -2.77 -13.97 10.21
C PRO A 192 -4.11 -14.67 10.05
N SER A 193 -4.27 -15.48 9.00
CA SER A 193 -5.53 -16.17 8.74
C SER A 193 -5.90 -17.10 9.90
N LEU A 194 -6.78 -16.62 10.76
CA LEU A 194 -7.68 -17.51 11.47
C LEU A 194 -8.82 -17.86 10.50
N PRO A 195 -9.26 -19.12 10.45
CA PRO A 195 -10.32 -19.51 9.54
C PRO A 195 -11.60 -18.71 9.82
N THR A 196 -12.19 -18.19 8.76
CA THR A 196 -13.50 -17.51 8.72
C THR A 196 -13.58 -16.09 9.25
N ARG A 197 -13.18 -15.10 8.45
CA ARG A 197 -13.87 -13.81 8.52
C ARG A 197 -15.21 -13.95 7.81
N ARG A 198 -16.29 -13.67 8.55
CA ARG A 198 -17.58 -13.36 7.92
C ARG A 198 -17.38 -12.13 7.04
N PRO A 199 -17.93 -12.10 5.82
CA PRO A 199 -17.85 -10.91 4.97
C PRO A 199 -18.41 -9.70 5.72
N ILE A 200 -17.78 -8.55 5.56
CA ILE A 200 -18.12 -7.26 6.20
C ILE A 200 -19.58 -6.84 5.95
N TRP A 201 -20.25 -7.43 4.98
CA TRP A 201 -21.64 -7.21 4.59
C TRP A 201 -22.70 -7.77 5.58
N SER A 202 -22.33 -8.52 6.59
CA SER A 202 -23.29 -9.16 7.50
C SER A 202 -23.54 -8.40 8.81
N ALA A 203 -23.05 -7.17 8.93
CA ALA A 203 -23.28 -6.33 10.08
C ALA A 203 -24.19 -5.14 9.69
N ARG A 204 -25.50 -5.39 9.55
CA ARG A 204 -26.61 -4.48 9.83
C ARG A 204 -27.79 -5.29 10.34
#